data_4a85a71a3f51ad48df5ca9c281e79534
#
_entry.id   4a85a71a3f51ad48df5ca9c281e79534
#
_cell.length_a   1.000
_cell.length_b   1.000
_cell.length_c   1.000
_cell.angle_alpha   90.00
_cell.angle_beta   90.00
_cell.angle_gamma   90.00
#
_symmetry.space_group_name_H-M   'P 1'
#
loop_
_entity.id
_entity.type
_entity.pdbx_description
1 polymer ?
#
loop_
_entity_poly.entity_id
_entity_poly.type
_entity_poly.pdbx_seq_one_letter_code
_entity_poly.pdbx_strand_id
1 'polypeptide(L)'
;MQTQAVIGHITGWLKDYALNARAKGFVVGVSGGIDSAVVSALAARTGLSVLLLDMPIRQKADQSGRAQEHIRALTRFFPNVSGQTVDLTLTFDTFATTVEAGGSEFPDKQLALANARSRLRMVTLYYYGQIHGYLVTGTGNKIEDFGVGFFTKYGDGGVDISPIADLTKTQVYQLAAELGVAESIQKAVPTDGLWDTERTDEEQMGASYPELEWAMSVYGTAKPEDFEGRRREVLEIYTRLHKAMQHKVNPIPVCTIPAALLK
;
A
#
# COMPACT_ATOMS: atom_id res chain seq x y z
N MET A 1 5.47 -13.82 16.92
CA MET A 1 4.81 -14.45 15.75
C MET A 1 5.65 -15.63 15.26
N GLN A 2 5.06 -16.66 14.64
CA GLN A 2 5.78 -17.75 13.99
C GLN A 2 6.20 -17.34 12.58
N THR A 3 7.24 -16.52 12.49
CA THR A 3 7.59 -15.72 11.30
C THR A 3 7.83 -16.57 10.05
N GLN A 4 8.60 -17.66 10.16
CA GLN A 4 8.86 -18.58 9.05
C GLN A 4 7.58 -19.29 8.56
N ALA A 5 6.69 -19.68 9.47
CA ALA A 5 5.42 -20.29 9.10
C ALA A 5 4.50 -19.28 8.35
N VAL A 6 4.48 -18.02 8.79
CA VAL A 6 3.73 -16.94 8.12
C VAL A 6 4.30 -16.65 6.73
N ILE A 7 5.63 -16.59 6.57
CA ILE A 7 6.28 -16.43 5.26
C ILE A 7 5.89 -17.59 4.34
N GLY A 8 5.99 -18.83 4.82
CA GLY A 8 5.60 -20.01 4.04
C GLY A 8 4.13 -20.00 3.63
N HIS A 9 3.24 -19.61 4.55
CA HIS A 9 1.81 -19.52 4.30
C HIS A 9 1.49 -18.46 3.21
N ILE A 10 2.01 -17.23 3.36
CA ILE A 10 1.74 -16.16 2.38
C ILE A 10 2.34 -16.52 1.01
N THR A 11 3.55 -17.05 0.97
CA THR A 11 4.19 -17.47 -0.29
C THR A 11 3.40 -18.58 -0.98
N GLY A 12 2.91 -19.57 -0.24
CA GLY A 12 2.03 -20.63 -0.74
C GLY A 12 0.73 -20.05 -1.29
N TRP A 13 0.06 -19.20 -0.50
CA TRP A 13 -1.19 -18.55 -0.88
C TRP A 13 -1.05 -17.71 -2.16
N LEU A 14 0.02 -16.90 -2.27
CA LEU A 14 0.32 -16.14 -3.49
C LEU A 14 0.42 -17.04 -4.71
N LYS A 15 1.21 -18.12 -4.59
CA LYS A 15 1.42 -19.07 -5.69
C LYS A 15 0.13 -19.75 -6.11
N ASP A 16 -0.64 -20.27 -5.17
CA ASP A 16 -1.89 -20.97 -5.43
C ASP A 16 -2.94 -20.03 -6.05
N TYR A 17 -3.02 -18.78 -5.55
CA TYR A 17 -3.93 -17.78 -6.11
C TYR A 17 -3.59 -17.47 -7.57
N ALA A 18 -2.32 -17.21 -7.88
CA ALA A 18 -1.88 -16.91 -9.24
C ALA A 18 -2.16 -18.08 -10.20
N LEU A 19 -1.87 -19.33 -9.80
CA LEU A 19 -2.15 -20.51 -10.60
C LEU A 19 -3.66 -20.71 -10.84
N ASN A 20 -4.49 -20.53 -9.82
CA ASN A 20 -5.94 -20.62 -9.94
C ASN A 20 -6.52 -19.52 -10.85
N ALA A 21 -5.96 -18.31 -10.79
CA ALA A 21 -6.30 -17.19 -11.65
C ALA A 21 -5.71 -17.31 -13.08
N ARG A 22 -4.91 -18.34 -13.34
CA ARG A 22 -4.14 -18.52 -14.60
C ARG A 22 -3.21 -17.32 -14.91
N ALA A 23 -2.78 -16.63 -13.88
CA ALA A 23 -1.80 -15.57 -14.02
C ALA A 23 -0.38 -16.15 -14.14
N LYS A 24 0.48 -15.45 -14.87
CA LYS A 24 1.87 -15.90 -15.11
C LYS A 24 2.83 -15.44 -14.03
N GLY A 25 2.42 -14.54 -13.15
CA GLY A 25 3.27 -13.95 -12.12
C GLY A 25 2.65 -12.71 -11.46
N PHE A 26 3.51 -11.84 -10.95
CA PHE A 26 3.15 -10.68 -10.15
C PHE A 26 3.84 -9.42 -10.65
N VAL A 27 3.18 -8.28 -10.55
CA VAL A 27 3.80 -6.96 -10.64
C VAL A 27 3.65 -6.24 -9.31
N VAL A 28 4.74 -5.68 -8.79
CA VAL A 28 4.80 -5.02 -7.49
C VAL A 28 5.44 -3.64 -7.64
N GLY A 29 4.77 -2.60 -7.15
CA GLY A 29 5.37 -1.28 -7.01
C GLY A 29 6.31 -1.25 -5.79
N VAL A 30 7.57 -0.85 -5.99
CA VAL A 30 8.58 -0.76 -4.93
C VAL A 30 8.82 0.70 -4.60
N SER A 31 8.34 1.14 -3.42
CA SER A 31 8.42 2.53 -2.98
C SER A 31 9.73 2.87 -2.22
N GLY A 32 10.51 1.84 -1.84
CA GLY A 32 11.62 1.96 -0.89
C GLY A 32 11.17 1.94 0.57
N GLY A 33 9.87 1.70 0.83
CA GLY A 33 9.30 1.45 2.15
C GLY A 33 9.25 -0.05 2.49
N ILE A 34 9.07 -0.34 3.78
CA ILE A 34 9.17 -1.70 4.33
C ILE A 34 8.09 -2.65 3.79
N ASP A 35 6.85 -2.18 3.61
CA ASP A 35 5.74 -3.00 3.13
C ASP A 35 5.99 -3.52 1.72
N SER A 36 6.38 -2.64 0.80
CA SER A 36 6.72 -3.00 -0.58
C SER A 36 7.93 -3.93 -0.65
N ALA A 37 8.90 -3.77 0.25
CA ALA A 37 10.06 -4.65 0.34
C ALA A 37 9.67 -6.06 0.83
N VAL A 38 8.80 -6.16 1.82
CA VAL A 38 8.29 -7.46 2.30
C VAL A 38 7.47 -8.16 1.23
N VAL A 39 6.52 -7.47 0.59
CA VAL A 39 5.67 -8.05 -0.45
C VAL A 39 6.49 -8.54 -1.65
N SER A 40 7.44 -7.74 -2.14
CA SER A 40 8.30 -8.14 -3.26
C SER A 40 9.18 -9.35 -2.92
N ALA A 41 9.71 -9.42 -1.67
CA ALA A 41 10.48 -10.56 -1.20
C ALA A 41 9.62 -11.85 -1.04
N LEU A 42 8.36 -11.72 -0.63
CA LEU A 42 7.41 -12.84 -0.57
C LEU A 42 7.04 -13.32 -1.99
N ALA A 43 6.73 -12.39 -2.91
CA ALA A 43 6.43 -12.71 -4.29
C ALA A 43 7.61 -13.43 -4.99
N ALA A 44 8.85 -12.97 -4.77
CA ALA A 44 10.06 -13.59 -5.32
C ALA A 44 10.19 -15.08 -4.93
N ARG A 45 9.80 -15.44 -3.69
CA ARG A 45 9.87 -16.80 -3.16
C ARG A 45 8.84 -17.77 -3.74
N THR A 46 7.83 -17.28 -4.45
CA THR A 46 6.83 -18.14 -5.11
C THR A 46 7.42 -18.98 -6.25
N GLY A 47 8.55 -18.53 -6.83
CA GLY A 47 9.15 -19.10 -8.04
C GLY A 47 8.43 -18.72 -9.33
N LEU A 48 7.29 -18.01 -9.27
CA LEU A 48 6.62 -17.43 -10.43
C LEU A 48 7.31 -16.13 -10.85
N SER A 49 7.11 -15.69 -12.10
CA SER A 49 7.69 -14.43 -12.59
C SER A 49 7.25 -13.23 -11.76
N VAL A 50 8.19 -12.34 -11.44
CA VAL A 50 7.91 -11.11 -10.69
C VAL A 50 8.54 -9.93 -11.41
N LEU A 51 7.74 -8.90 -11.67
CA LEU A 51 8.20 -7.61 -12.16
C LEU A 51 8.11 -6.58 -11.05
N LEU A 52 9.23 -5.99 -10.67
CA LEU A 52 9.35 -4.94 -9.68
C LEU A 52 9.46 -3.59 -10.38
N LEU A 53 8.57 -2.66 -10.05
CA LEU A 53 8.55 -1.31 -10.63
C LEU A 53 8.91 -0.25 -9.59
N ASP A 54 10.01 0.48 -9.84
CA ASP A 54 10.27 1.78 -9.23
C ASP A 54 9.61 2.86 -10.09
N MET A 55 8.68 3.64 -9.53
CA MET A 55 7.86 4.61 -10.25
C MET A 55 7.98 6.01 -9.63
N PRO A 56 9.13 6.68 -9.75
CA PRO A 56 9.32 8.00 -9.15
C PRO A 56 8.38 9.05 -9.78
N ILE A 57 7.86 9.94 -8.92
CA ILE A 57 7.13 11.16 -9.29
C ILE A 57 7.70 12.28 -8.40
N ARG A 58 8.70 13.02 -8.88
CA ARG A 58 9.43 14.02 -8.10
C ARG A 58 9.99 13.46 -6.79
N GLN A 59 10.32 12.16 -6.79
CA GLN A 59 10.76 11.44 -5.60
C GLN A 59 12.14 11.94 -5.15
N LYS A 60 12.39 11.97 -3.84
CA LYS A 60 13.72 12.25 -3.29
C LYS A 60 14.69 11.13 -3.65
N ALA A 61 15.97 11.52 -3.85
CA ALA A 61 17.01 10.60 -4.28
C ALA A 61 17.24 9.42 -3.31
N ASP A 62 17.06 9.63 -2.00
CA ASP A 62 17.21 8.59 -0.98
C ASP A 62 16.09 7.53 -1.01
N GLN A 63 14.84 7.92 -1.25
CA GLN A 63 13.72 6.98 -1.39
C GLN A 63 13.87 6.13 -2.65
N SER A 64 14.14 6.77 -3.80
CA SER A 64 14.42 6.04 -5.05
C SER A 64 15.69 5.19 -4.91
N GLY A 65 16.71 5.64 -4.19
CA GLY A 65 17.91 4.87 -3.89
C GLY A 65 17.62 3.58 -3.15
N ARG A 66 16.77 3.60 -2.10
CA ARG A 66 16.36 2.40 -1.35
C ARG A 66 15.55 1.43 -2.21
N ALA A 67 14.60 1.94 -3.01
CA ALA A 67 13.81 1.12 -3.93
C ALA A 67 14.71 0.37 -4.92
N GLN A 68 15.64 1.08 -5.56
CA GLN A 68 16.58 0.51 -6.52
C GLN A 68 17.57 -0.47 -5.89
N GLU A 69 18.05 -0.19 -4.66
CA GLU A 69 18.89 -1.11 -3.89
C GLU A 69 18.17 -2.44 -3.67
N HIS A 70 16.92 -2.38 -3.21
CA HIS A 70 16.10 -3.56 -2.96
C HIS A 70 15.81 -4.35 -4.25
N ILE A 71 15.45 -3.67 -5.33
CA ILE A 71 15.23 -4.30 -6.63
C ILE A 71 16.50 -5.02 -7.10
N ARG A 72 17.67 -4.36 -7.02
CA ARG A 72 18.95 -4.99 -7.38
C ARG A 72 19.28 -6.21 -6.52
N ALA A 73 18.99 -6.13 -5.21
CA ALA A 73 19.20 -7.27 -4.32
C ALA A 73 18.32 -8.47 -4.72
N LEU A 74 17.02 -8.28 -4.93
CA LEU A 74 16.11 -9.35 -5.31
C LEU A 74 16.42 -9.92 -6.71
N THR A 75 16.72 -9.09 -7.69
CA THR A 75 17.07 -9.56 -9.04
C THR A 75 18.38 -10.36 -9.07
N ARG A 76 19.30 -10.08 -8.15
CA ARG A 76 20.55 -10.85 -8.02
C ARG A 76 20.31 -12.24 -7.42
N PHE A 77 19.41 -12.37 -6.43
CA PHE A 77 19.20 -13.61 -5.69
C PHE A 77 18.12 -14.51 -6.29
N PHE A 78 17.15 -13.94 -7.01
CA PHE A 78 16.00 -14.65 -7.54
C PHE A 78 15.95 -14.55 -9.07
N PRO A 79 16.21 -15.64 -9.82
CA PRO A 79 16.22 -15.63 -11.29
C PRO A 79 14.84 -15.36 -11.92
N ASN A 80 13.77 -15.51 -11.16
CA ASN A 80 12.39 -15.23 -11.57
C ASN A 80 11.98 -13.77 -11.37
N VAL A 81 12.88 -12.91 -10.84
CA VAL A 81 12.61 -11.49 -10.56
C VAL A 81 13.29 -10.61 -11.61
N SER A 82 12.55 -9.68 -12.16
CA SER A 82 13.04 -8.57 -12.99
C SER A 82 12.66 -7.23 -12.39
N GLY A 83 13.40 -6.18 -12.70
CA GLY A 83 13.15 -4.84 -12.20
C GLY A 83 13.24 -3.79 -13.30
N GLN A 84 12.41 -2.74 -13.17
CA GLN A 84 12.39 -1.60 -14.10
C GLN A 84 12.08 -0.32 -13.35
N THR A 85 12.71 0.79 -13.76
CA THR A 85 12.32 2.15 -13.34
C THR A 85 11.45 2.79 -14.42
N VAL A 86 10.31 3.33 -14.03
CA VAL A 86 9.37 4.07 -14.88
C VAL A 86 9.15 5.45 -14.26
N ASP A 87 9.91 6.45 -14.70
CA ASP A 87 9.76 7.83 -14.21
C ASP A 87 8.46 8.43 -14.73
N LEU A 88 7.53 8.69 -13.83
CA LEU A 88 6.22 9.26 -14.11
C LEU A 88 6.17 10.78 -13.88
N THR A 89 7.30 11.43 -13.60
CA THR A 89 7.36 12.87 -13.26
C THR A 89 6.75 13.73 -14.36
N LEU A 90 7.18 13.54 -15.61
CA LEU A 90 6.66 14.33 -16.74
C LEU A 90 5.16 14.09 -16.97
N THR A 91 4.69 12.85 -16.82
CA THR A 91 3.27 12.50 -16.93
C THR A 91 2.44 13.19 -15.87
N PHE A 92 2.93 13.18 -14.61
CA PHE A 92 2.26 13.86 -13.51
C PHE A 92 2.26 15.39 -13.71
N ASP A 93 3.37 15.99 -14.14
CA ASP A 93 3.49 17.42 -14.36
C ASP A 93 2.52 17.90 -15.46
N THR A 94 2.41 17.14 -16.54
CA THR A 94 1.44 17.41 -17.61
C THR A 94 0.01 17.30 -17.09
N PHE A 95 -0.31 16.26 -16.33
CA PHE A 95 -1.62 16.09 -15.71
C PHE A 95 -1.96 17.25 -14.78
N ALA A 96 -1.04 17.60 -13.85
CA ALA A 96 -1.23 18.69 -12.90
C ALA A 96 -1.49 20.01 -13.61
N THR A 97 -0.67 20.37 -14.60
CA THR A 97 -0.85 21.57 -15.41
C THR A 97 -2.21 21.60 -16.10
N THR A 98 -2.65 20.47 -16.65
CA THR A 98 -3.92 20.36 -17.37
C THR A 98 -5.12 20.60 -16.46
N VAL A 99 -5.13 19.96 -15.26
CA VAL A 99 -6.28 20.08 -14.33
C VAL A 99 -6.28 21.41 -13.57
N GLU A 100 -5.13 22.06 -13.45
CA GLU A 100 -4.97 23.36 -12.77
C GLU A 100 -5.22 24.57 -13.68
N ALA A 101 -5.30 24.38 -14.99
CA ALA A 101 -5.52 25.47 -15.97
C ALA A 101 -6.84 26.26 -15.74
N GLY A 102 -7.79 25.70 -14.95
CA GLY A 102 -9.03 26.36 -14.56
C GLY A 102 -8.92 27.43 -13.48
N GLY A 103 -7.75 27.65 -12.88
CA GLY A 103 -7.44 28.78 -12.00
C GLY A 103 -8.13 28.82 -10.63
N SER A 104 -8.77 27.75 -10.18
CA SER A 104 -9.47 27.69 -8.89
C SER A 104 -8.54 27.22 -7.78
N GLU A 105 -8.45 28.00 -6.68
CA GLU A 105 -7.84 27.53 -5.44
C GLU A 105 -8.88 26.77 -4.61
N PHE A 106 -8.63 25.46 -4.41
CA PHE A 106 -9.43 24.62 -3.53
C PHE A 106 -8.59 24.20 -2.33
N PRO A 107 -9.18 24.15 -1.10
CA PRO A 107 -8.46 23.79 0.11
C PRO A 107 -7.76 22.41 0.02
N ASP A 108 -8.38 21.45 -0.67
CA ASP A 108 -7.89 20.07 -0.78
C ASP A 108 -7.07 19.78 -2.04
N LYS A 109 -6.64 20.83 -2.77
CA LYS A 109 -5.88 20.69 -4.03
C LYS A 109 -4.64 19.82 -3.87
N GLN A 110 -3.87 20.04 -2.79
CA GLN A 110 -2.66 19.26 -2.54
C GLN A 110 -2.97 17.78 -2.30
N LEU A 111 -4.01 17.47 -1.53
CA LEU A 111 -4.45 16.09 -1.32
C LEU A 111 -4.95 15.45 -2.62
N ALA A 112 -5.67 16.19 -3.46
CA ALA A 112 -6.12 15.70 -4.77
C ALA A 112 -4.94 15.35 -5.68
N LEU A 113 -3.88 16.18 -5.71
CA LEU A 113 -2.65 15.90 -6.45
C LEU A 113 -1.85 14.73 -5.86
N ALA A 114 -1.77 14.61 -4.53
CA ALA A 114 -1.17 13.45 -3.88
C ALA A 114 -1.88 12.15 -4.29
N ASN A 115 -3.21 12.13 -4.22
CA ASN A 115 -4.01 11.00 -4.68
C ASN A 115 -3.86 10.73 -6.19
N ALA A 116 -3.64 11.76 -7.02
CA ALA A 116 -3.37 11.58 -8.45
C ALA A 116 -2.03 10.86 -8.69
N ARG A 117 -0.98 11.17 -7.91
CA ARG A 117 0.31 10.42 -7.98
C ARG A 117 0.11 8.95 -7.70
N SER A 118 -0.64 8.59 -6.65
CA SER A 118 -0.96 7.19 -6.31
C SER A 118 -1.71 6.50 -7.45
N ARG A 119 -2.72 7.16 -8.05
CA ARG A 119 -3.49 6.61 -9.16
C ARG A 119 -2.69 6.44 -10.45
N LEU A 120 -1.75 7.34 -10.76
CA LEU A 120 -0.86 7.17 -11.91
C LEU A 120 0.05 5.93 -11.75
N ARG A 121 0.54 5.66 -10.54
CA ARG A 121 1.28 4.43 -10.25
C ARG A 121 0.39 3.20 -10.44
N MET A 122 -0.84 3.22 -9.96
CA MET A 122 -1.79 2.12 -10.15
C MET A 122 -2.05 1.85 -11.63
N VAL A 123 -2.34 2.86 -12.43
CA VAL A 123 -2.53 2.69 -13.89
C VAL A 123 -1.31 2.06 -14.54
N THR A 124 -0.10 2.48 -14.14
CA THR A 124 1.16 1.92 -14.65
C THR A 124 1.32 0.45 -14.26
N LEU A 125 1.01 0.09 -12.99
CA LEU A 125 1.05 -1.31 -12.55
C LEU A 125 0.08 -2.18 -13.35
N TYR A 126 -1.16 -1.73 -13.56
CA TYR A 126 -2.13 -2.47 -14.38
C TYR A 126 -1.74 -2.57 -15.85
N TYR A 127 -1.10 -1.54 -16.43
CA TYR A 127 -0.55 -1.63 -17.78
C TYR A 127 0.45 -2.78 -17.89
N TYR A 128 1.44 -2.83 -16.99
CA TYR A 128 2.43 -3.92 -17.00
C TYR A 128 1.82 -5.27 -16.61
N GLY A 129 0.89 -5.29 -15.66
CA GLY A 129 0.12 -6.50 -15.32
C GLY A 129 -0.58 -7.08 -16.53
N GLN A 130 -1.27 -6.26 -17.31
CA GLN A 130 -2.00 -6.69 -18.50
C GLN A 130 -1.09 -7.25 -19.59
N ILE A 131 0.01 -6.57 -19.93
CA ILE A 131 0.89 -7.02 -21.03
C ILE A 131 1.68 -8.29 -20.70
N HIS A 132 1.96 -8.53 -19.41
CA HIS A 132 2.67 -9.74 -18.96
C HIS A 132 1.72 -10.87 -18.52
N GLY A 133 0.46 -10.58 -18.26
CA GLY A 133 -0.50 -11.50 -17.64
C GLY A 133 -0.18 -11.72 -16.17
N TYR A 134 0.22 -10.66 -15.45
CA TYR A 134 0.58 -10.66 -14.03
C TYR A 134 -0.50 -10.01 -13.18
N LEU A 135 -0.61 -10.45 -11.92
CA LEU A 135 -1.46 -9.83 -10.92
C LEU A 135 -0.78 -8.61 -10.31
N VAL A 136 -1.53 -7.53 -10.18
CA VAL A 136 -1.10 -6.35 -9.43
C VAL A 136 -1.18 -6.67 -7.94
N THR A 137 -0.02 -6.68 -7.28
CA THR A 137 0.11 -7.10 -5.89
C THR A 137 0.21 -5.89 -4.98
N GLY A 138 -0.76 -5.75 -4.09
CA GLY A 138 -0.85 -4.66 -3.12
C GLY A 138 0.16 -4.79 -2.00
N THR A 139 0.53 -3.66 -1.45
CA THR A 139 1.52 -3.54 -0.36
C THR A 139 0.93 -2.95 0.91
N GLY A 140 -0.40 -2.74 0.98
CA GLY A 140 -1.09 -2.22 2.14
C GLY A 140 -1.13 -3.23 3.30
N ASN A 141 -0.92 -2.74 4.52
CA ASN A 141 -1.00 -3.53 5.73
C ASN A 141 -2.34 -3.33 6.46
N LYS A 142 -2.59 -4.16 7.47
CA LYS A 142 -3.87 -4.19 8.20
C LYS A 142 -4.24 -2.84 8.83
N ILE A 143 -3.27 -2.12 9.38
CA ILE A 143 -3.53 -0.86 10.08
C ILE A 143 -3.86 0.26 9.08
N GLU A 144 -3.06 0.39 8.03
CA GLU A 144 -3.24 1.44 7.03
C GLU A 144 -4.53 1.24 6.24
N ASP A 145 -4.71 0.08 5.63
CA ASP A 145 -5.83 -0.16 4.72
C ASP A 145 -7.14 -0.41 5.46
N PHE A 146 -7.15 -1.36 6.40
CA PHE A 146 -8.38 -1.82 7.05
C PHE A 146 -8.63 -1.21 8.42
N GLY A 147 -7.62 -0.59 9.03
CA GLY A 147 -7.74 0.13 10.29
C GLY A 147 -8.22 1.55 10.10
N VAL A 148 -7.38 2.39 9.53
CA VAL A 148 -7.59 3.85 9.47
C VAL A 148 -7.88 4.38 8.07
N GLY A 149 -7.74 3.56 7.01
CA GLY A 149 -7.97 3.94 5.63
C GLY A 149 -6.95 4.93 5.10
N PHE A 150 -5.70 4.79 5.53
CA PHE A 150 -4.58 5.60 5.10
C PHE A 150 -4.04 5.09 3.75
N PHE A 151 -4.88 5.16 2.74
CA PHE A 151 -4.57 4.79 1.35
C PHE A 151 -5.47 5.57 0.37
N THR A 152 -5.09 5.60 -0.89
CA THR A 152 -5.88 6.18 -1.97
C THR A 152 -6.74 5.12 -2.62
N LYS A 153 -8.08 5.28 -2.55
CA LYS A 153 -9.00 4.40 -3.29
C LYS A 153 -8.69 4.46 -4.79
N TYR A 154 -8.48 3.29 -5.41
CA TYR A 154 -8.04 3.16 -6.81
C TYR A 154 -6.68 3.81 -7.10
N GLY A 155 -5.86 3.98 -6.08
CA GLY A 155 -4.44 4.26 -6.17
C GLY A 155 -3.66 3.05 -5.65
N ASP A 156 -2.96 3.19 -4.54
CA ASP A 156 -2.31 2.08 -3.81
C ASP A 156 -3.30 1.03 -3.29
N GLY A 157 -4.57 1.40 -3.04
CA GLY A 157 -5.66 0.44 -2.77
C GLY A 157 -6.28 -0.19 -4.02
N GLY A 158 -5.83 0.16 -5.23
CA GLY A 158 -6.29 -0.44 -6.50
C GLY A 158 -5.39 -1.61 -6.90
N VAL A 159 -5.67 -2.81 -6.41
CA VAL A 159 -4.84 -4.00 -6.56
C VAL A 159 -5.69 -5.25 -6.79
N ASP A 160 -5.09 -6.33 -7.31
CA ASP A 160 -5.77 -7.61 -7.50
C ASP A 160 -5.70 -8.47 -6.24
N ILE A 161 -4.61 -8.39 -5.48
CA ILE A 161 -4.36 -9.19 -4.28
C ILE A 161 -3.59 -8.39 -3.23
N SER A 162 -3.81 -8.69 -1.95
CA SER A 162 -3.22 -7.98 -0.80
C SER A 162 -2.60 -8.98 0.20
N PRO A 163 -1.36 -9.43 -0.02
CA PRO A 163 -0.75 -10.55 0.73
C PRO A 163 -0.43 -10.23 2.20
N ILE A 164 -0.27 -8.97 2.56
CA ILE A 164 0.05 -8.54 3.94
C ILE A 164 -1.08 -7.76 4.62
N ALA A 165 -2.27 -7.74 4.01
CA ALA A 165 -3.43 -7.00 4.53
C ALA A 165 -3.94 -7.47 5.90
N ASP A 166 -3.60 -8.68 6.33
CA ASP A 166 -3.92 -9.20 7.67
C ASP A 166 -2.77 -9.03 8.69
N LEU A 167 -1.67 -8.40 8.29
CA LEU A 167 -0.53 -8.13 9.16
C LEU A 167 -0.52 -6.69 9.66
N THR A 168 -0.29 -6.51 10.98
CA THR A 168 -0.02 -5.18 11.54
C THR A 168 1.37 -4.69 11.12
N LYS A 169 1.62 -3.38 11.26
CA LYS A 169 2.93 -2.80 10.92
C LYS A 169 4.08 -3.45 11.70
N THR A 170 3.86 -3.70 13.00
CA THR A 170 4.83 -4.41 13.86
C THR A 170 5.14 -5.80 13.32
N GLN A 171 4.14 -6.53 12.81
CA GLN A 171 4.34 -7.85 12.21
C GLN A 171 5.06 -7.79 10.87
N VAL A 172 4.82 -6.75 10.07
CA VAL A 172 5.57 -6.51 8.82
C VAL A 172 7.05 -6.29 9.10
N TYR A 173 7.41 -5.52 10.15
CA TYR A 173 8.80 -5.37 10.58
C TYR A 173 9.45 -6.70 10.96
N GLN A 174 8.72 -7.59 11.66
CA GLN A 174 9.22 -8.93 12.00
C GLN A 174 9.48 -9.77 10.75
N LEU A 175 8.59 -9.70 9.75
CA LEU A 175 8.81 -10.38 8.46
C LEU A 175 10.00 -9.78 7.70
N ALA A 176 10.15 -8.46 7.69
CA ALA A 176 11.26 -7.79 7.01
C ALA A 176 12.62 -8.25 7.54
N ALA A 177 12.75 -8.35 8.86
CA ALA A 177 13.98 -8.85 9.50
C ALA A 177 14.29 -10.29 9.09
N GLU A 178 13.29 -11.19 9.12
CA GLU A 178 13.43 -12.59 8.76
C GLU A 178 13.69 -12.80 7.26
N LEU A 179 13.12 -11.96 6.40
CA LEU A 179 13.32 -11.98 4.95
C LEU A 179 14.67 -11.41 4.53
N GLY A 180 15.43 -10.80 5.44
CA GLY A 180 16.70 -10.15 5.15
C GLY A 180 16.57 -8.85 4.34
N VAL A 181 15.47 -8.12 4.53
CA VAL A 181 15.31 -6.78 3.95
C VAL A 181 16.42 -5.87 4.45
N ALA A 182 16.98 -5.04 3.56
CA ALA A 182 18.10 -4.17 3.89
C ALA A 182 17.79 -3.26 5.10
N GLU A 183 18.81 -3.07 5.95
CA GLU A 183 18.68 -2.26 7.18
C GLU A 183 18.31 -0.81 6.88
N SER A 184 18.76 -0.28 5.73
CA SER A 184 18.40 1.05 5.21
C SER A 184 16.89 1.23 5.05
N ILE A 185 16.16 0.15 4.67
CA ILE A 185 14.70 0.15 4.55
C ILE A 185 14.06 -0.06 5.93
N GLN A 186 14.58 -1.00 6.74
CA GLN A 186 14.01 -1.28 8.06
C GLN A 186 14.08 -0.10 9.02
N LYS A 187 15.11 0.78 8.88
CA LYS A 187 15.30 1.98 9.71
C LYS A 187 14.66 3.24 9.12
N ALA A 188 14.17 3.19 7.88
CA ALA A 188 13.52 4.33 7.26
C ALA A 188 12.22 4.68 7.99
N VAL A 189 12.01 5.96 8.25
CA VAL A 189 10.75 6.45 8.81
C VAL A 189 9.64 6.25 7.75
N PRO A 190 8.50 5.64 8.11
CA PRO A 190 7.38 5.46 7.18
C PRO A 190 6.85 6.78 6.66
N THR A 191 6.77 6.89 5.34
CA THR A 191 6.19 8.03 4.61
C THR A 191 5.50 7.53 3.36
N ASP A 192 4.36 8.12 3.00
CA ASP A 192 3.64 7.79 1.76
C ASP A 192 4.35 8.33 0.49
N GLY A 193 5.28 9.28 0.65
CA GLY A 193 6.03 9.86 -0.46
C GLY A 193 5.16 10.57 -1.51
N LEU A 194 3.96 11.01 -1.13
CA LEU A 194 2.99 11.66 -2.02
C LEU A 194 3.00 13.18 -1.94
N TRP A 195 3.70 13.75 -0.95
CA TRP A 195 3.74 15.18 -0.68
C TRP A 195 5.06 15.81 -1.11
N ASP A 196 5.03 17.07 -1.49
CA ASP A 196 6.25 17.85 -1.76
C ASP A 196 7.00 18.25 -0.47
N THR A 197 6.33 18.10 0.70
CA THR A 197 6.90 18.34 2.04
C THR A 197 7.11 17.03 2.78
N GLU A 198 8.06 17.00 3.71
CA GLU A 198 8.25 15.85 4.60
C GLU A 198 7.10 15.75 5.59
N ARG A 199 6.36 14.65 5.51
CA ARG A 199 5.34 14.26 6.48
C ARG A 199 5.46 12.78 6.71
N THR A 200 5.55 12.38 7.97
CA THR A 200 5.51 10.96 8.33
C THR A 200 4.07 10.47 8.31
N ASP A 201 3.90 9.16 8.15
CA ASP A 201 2.57 8.55 8.19
C ASP A 201 1.93 8.74 9.56
N GLU A 202 2.71 8.60 10.65
CA GLU A 202 2.24 8.80 12.03
C GLU A 202 1.77 10.25 12.30
N GLU A 203 2.49 11.25 11.77
CA GLU A 203 2.04 12.65 11.85
C GLU A 203 0.73 12.88 11.10
N GLN A 204 0.55 12.25 9.95
CA GLN A 204 -0.67 12.38 9.15
C GLN A 204 -1.85 11.65 9.81
N MET A 205 -1.63 10.49 10.41
CA MET A 205 -2.66 9.73 11.13
C MET A 205 -2.98 10.33 12.51
N GLY A 206 -2.03 11.02 13.15
CA GLY A 206 -2.15 11.60 14.47
C GLY A 206 -1.90 10.63 15.63
N ALA A 207 -1.41 9.42 15.33
CA ALA A 207 -1.03 8.40 16.30
C ALA A 207 0.04 7.47 15.73
N SER A 208 0.86 6.87 16.60
CA SER A 208 1.87 5.89 16.20
C SER A 208 1.23 4.55 15.81
N TYR A 209 1.97 3.74 15.03
CA TYR A 209 1.50 2.41 14.65
C TYR A 209 1.16 1.52 15.85
N PRO A 210 1.99 1.42 16.92
CA PRO A 210 1.63 0.64 18.10
C PRO A 210 0.37 1.15 18.80
N GLU A 211 0.13 2.46 18.83
CA GLU A 211 -1.09 3.04 19.38
C GLU A 211 -2.32 2.67 18.55
N LEU A 212 -2.22 2.72 17.21
CA LEU A 212 -3.30 2.34 16.31
C LEU A 212 -3.57 0.83 16.34
N GLU A 213 -2.54 -0.01 16.47
CA GLU A 213 -2.67 -1.46 16.67
C GLU A 213 -3.43 -1.77 17.97
N TRP A 214 -3.09 -1.07 19.05
CA TRP A 214 -3.85 -1.17 20.30
C TRP A 214 -5.32 -0.74 20.10
N ALA A 215 -5.56 0.42 19.51
CA ALA A 215 -6.92 0.92 19.28
C ALA A 215 -7.74 -0.05 18.43
N MET A 216 -7.15 -0.63 17.37
CA MET A 216 -7.78 -1.67 16.55
C MET A 216 -8.18 -2.89 17.38
N SER A 217 -7.33 -3.31 18.33
CA SER A 217 -7.59 -4.49 19.16
C SER A 217 -8.78 -4.34 20.12
N VAL A 218 -9.10 -3.10 20.52
CA VAL A 218 -10.21 -2.80 21.45
C VAL A 218 -11.43 -2.21 20.74
N TYR A 219 -11.30 -1.80 19.47
CA TYR A 219 -12.40 -1.23 18.70
C TYR A 219 -13.57 -2.20 18.60
N GLY A 220 -14.79 -1.71 18.86
CA GLY A 220 -16.02 -2.50 18.87
C GLY A 220 -16.31 -3.25 20.19
N THR A 221 -15.31 -3.38 21.08
CA THR A 221 -15.48 -3.98 22.42
C THR A 221 -15.41 -2.95 23.55
N ALA A 222 -14.72 -1.83 23.33
CA ALA A 222 -14.58 -0.72 24.26
C ALA A 222 -14.95 0.61 23.59
N LYS A 223 -15.25 1.61 24.42
CA LYS A 223 -15.57 2.97 23.99
C LYS A 223 -14.48 3.94 24.44
N PRO A 224 -14.29 5.10 23.79
CA PRO A 224 -13.32 6.10 24.23
C PRO A 224 -13.48 6.53 25.69
N GLU A 225 -14.73 6.58 26.18
CA GLU A 225 -15.05 6.96 27.57
C GLU A 225 -14.56 5.95 28.61
N ASP A 226 -14.21 4.73 28.21
CA ASP A 226 -13.67 3.69 29.10
C ASP A 226 -12.17 3.93 29.39
N PHE A 227 -11.55 4.91 28.74
CA PHE A 227 -10.13 5.25 28.87
C PHE A 227 -9.92 6.73 29.21
N GLU A 228 -8.73 7.04 29.72
CA GLU A 228 -8.28 8.41 30.02
C GLU A 228 -7.00 8.75 29.24
N GLY A 229 -6.72 10.05 29.12
CA GLY A 229 -5.50 10.58 28.54
C GLY A 229 -5.28 10.11 27.10
N ARG A 230 -4.04 9.75 26.75
CA ARG A 230 -3.65 9.39 25.37
C ARG A 230 -4.41 8.19 24.81
N ARG A 231 -4.76 7.20 25.62
CA ARG A 231 -5.54 6.04 25.13
C ARG A 231 -6.94 6.43 24.65
N ARG A 232 -7.60 7.34 25.36
CA ARG A 232 -8.89 7.88 24.93
C ARG A 232 -8.76 8.62 23.61
N GLU A 233 -7.80 9.53 23.52
CA GLU A 233 -7.53 10.30 22.30
C GLU A 233 -7.24 9.39 21.09
N VAL A 234 -6.39 8.40 21.26
CA VAL A 234 -6.02 7.46 20.18
C VAL A 234 -7.23 6.65 19.72
N LEU A 235 -8.09 6.18 20.63
CA LEU A 235 -9.29 5.44 20.23
C LEU A 235 -10.33 6.36 19.56
N GLU A 236 -10.40 7.64 19.93
CA GLU A 236 -11.22 8.65 19.23
C GLU A 236 -10.68 8.89 17.79
N ILE A 237 -9.35 9.06 17.64
CA ILE A 237 -8.68 9.19 16.32
C ILE A 237 -8.98 7.97 15.45
N TYR A 238 -8.70 6.77 15.96
CA TYR A 238 -8.95 5.52 15.24
C TYR A 238 -10.41 5.39 14.82
N THR A 239 -11.34 5.61 15.74
CA THR A 239 -12.78 5.50 15.48
C THR A 239 -13.25 6.46 14.38
N ARG A 240 -12.76 7.71 14.41
CA ARG A 240 -13.08 8.73 13.42
C ARG A 240 -12.54 8.34 12.03
N LEU A 241 -11.27 7.95 11.94
CA LEU A 241 -10.64 7.55 10.70
C LEU A 241 -11.29 6.28 10.14
N HIS A 242 -11.49 5.26 10.98
CA HIS A 242 -12.12 4.00 10.58
C HIS A 242 -13.53 4.20 10.02
N LYS A 243 -14.36 5.03 10.66
CA LYS A 243 -15.70 5.35 10.14
C LYS A 243 -15.65 6.10 8.80
N ALA A 244 -14.74 7.07 8.68
CA ALA A 244 -14.62 7.87 7.46
C ALA A 244 -14.14 7.04 6.25
N MET A 245 -13.36 5.97 6.48
CA MET A 245 -12.75 5.17 5.41
C MET A 245 -13.66 4.05 4.86
N GLN A 246 -14.80 3.76 5.48
CA GLN A 246 -15.64 2.60 5.11
C GLN A 246 -16.00 2.57 3.62
N HIS A 247 -16.23 3.72 3.00
CA HIS A 247 -16.50 3.80 1.55
C HIS A 247 -15.30 3.41 0.67
N LYS A 248 -14.07 3.33 1.22
CA LYS A 248 -12.89 2.90 0.48
C LYS A 248 -12.77 1.37 0.43
N VAL A 249 -13.09 0.68 1.52
CA VAL A 249 -12.87 -0.77 1.70
C VAL A 249 -14.12 -1.61 1.41
N ASN A 250 -15.31 -1.04 1.63
CA ASN A 250 -16.54 -1.76 1.34
C ASN A 250 -16.74 -1.93 -0.17
N PRO A 251 -17.40 -3.02 -0.61
CA PRO A 251 -17.81 -3.19 -1.99
C PRO A 251 -18.56 -1.96 -2.51
N ILE A 252 -18.44 -1.68 -3.80
CA ILE A 252 -19.14 -0.56 -4.44
C ILE A 252 -20.65 -0.72 -4.17
N PRO A 253 -21.32 0.28 -3.55
CA PRO A 253 -22.75 0.19 -3.31
C PRO A 253 -23.54 0.09 -4.61
N VAL A 254 -24.46 -0.87 -4.68
CA VAL A 254 -25.32 -1.07 -5.82
C VAL A 254 -26.76 -0.70 -5.43
N CYS A 255 -27.40 0.15 -6.22
CA CYS A 255 -28.82 0.46 -6.06
C CYS A 255 -29.65 -0.76 -6.48
N THR A 256 -30.23 -1.46 -5.49
CA THR A 256 -31.11 -2.60 -5.77
C THR A 256 -32.49 -2.10 -6.17
N ILE A 257 -32.96 -2.44 -7.38
CA ILE A 257 -34.27 -2.07 -7.86
C ILE A 257 -35.28 -3.13 -7.39
N PRO A 258 -36.35 -2.75 -6.68
CA PRO A 258 -37.39 -3.67 -6.28
C PRO A 258 -38.02 -4.37 -7.50
N ALA A 259 -38.20 -5.70 -7.42
CA ALA A 259 -38.72 -6.49 -8.54
C ALA A 259 -40.09 -5.99 -9.05
N ALA A 260 -40.90 -5.37 -8.18
CA ALA A 260 -42.18 -4.79 -8.56
C ALA A 260 -42.09 -3.60 -9.54
N LEU A 261 -40.92 -2.93 -9.57
CA LEU A 261 -40.65 -1.81 -10.49
C LEU A 261 -40.04 -2.26 -11.82
N LEU A 262 -39.71 -3.53 -11.96
CA LEU A 262 -39.10 -4.12 -13.16
C LEU A 262 -40.10 -4.88 -14.03
N LYS A 263 -41.40 -4.84 -13.67
CA LYS A 263 -42.50 -5.49 -14.39
C LYS A 263 -43.20 -4.53 -15.35
#